data_cad930a23d457bc85c53054b609a219f
#
_entry.id   cad930a23d457bc85c53054b609a219f
#
_cell.length_a   1.000
_cell.length_b   1.000
_cell.length_c   1.000
_cell.angle_alpha   90.00
_cell.angle_beta   90.00
_cell.angle_gamma   90.00
#
_symmetry.space_group_name_H-M   'P 1'
#
loop_
_entity.id
_entity.type
_entity.pdbx_description
1 polymer ?
#
loop_
_entity_poly.entity_id
_entity_poly.type
_entity_poly.pdbx_seq_one_letter_code
_entity_poly.pdbx_strand_id
1 'polypeptide(L)'
;LQGIEQFVYNLPSMITHPSYKELLSKRKGISDTAIIVSTGPSLTKQLPLLKKYASKATIFCADSSYPILAKHGIKPDYVCMLERTEITAEFFNNDFWEFDKDIVFIVKSVTHPHTIKYLQKNNRAFILVSTYASFIQYLKLDYFGYFNMGFSVAHMACYLSLHLNHKNIIFIGQDLAYAENGNSHPDDYQNSANYESQMYEHILTEAYGGKGEVKTHHVWLMFKQNLEQDIEKIQKYLDTKVYNCTEGGARIKGAIEKPFLWACENLLDKDLN
;
A
#
# COMPACT_ATOMS: atom_id res chain seq x y z
N LEU A 1 6.77 24.21 0.50
CA LEU A 1 7.52 24.42 1.75
C LEU A 1 7.31 23.29 2.75
N GLN A 2 6.08 22.91 3.07
CA GLN A 2 5.76 21.86 4.06
C GLN A 2 6.56 20.55 3.86
N GLY A 3 6.67 20.03 2.62
CA GLY A 3 7.41 18.80 2.37
C GLY A 3 8.92 18.91 2.63
N ILE A 4 9.51 20.07 2.42
CA ILE A 4 10.92 20.33 2.73
C ILE A 4 11.12 20.39 4.25
N GLU A 5 10.24 21.09 4.95
CA GLU A 5 10.26 21.20 6.41
C GLU A 5 10.15 19.82 7.07
N GLN A 6 9.18 19.02 6.65
CA GLN A 6 9.01 17.65 7.14
C GLN A 6 10.22 16.76 6.81
N PHE A 7 10.79 16.88 5.61
CA PHE A 7 12.01 16.18 5.25
C PHE A 7 13.17 16.51 6.19
N VAL A 8 13.40 17.81 6.43
CA VAL A 8 14.49 18.26 7.34
C VAL A 8 14.25 17.73 8.76
N TYR A 9 13.01 17.78 9.24
CA TYR A 9 12.65 17.23 10.54
C TYR A 9 12.90 15.71 10.64
N ASN A 10 12.57 14.96 9.60
CA ASN A 10 12.68 13.50 9.57
C ASN A 10 14.12 13.01 9.25
N LEU A 11 14.99 13.88 8.74
CA LEU A 11 16.33 13.50 8.29
C LEU A 11 17.17 12.77 9.35
N PRO A 12 17.21 13.21 10.63
CA PRO A 12 17.93 12.47 11.66
C PRO A 12 17.47 11.02 11.80
N SER A 13 16.17 10.76 11.73
CA SER A 13 15.63 9.40 11.77
C SER A 13 15.99 8.62 10.51
N MET A 14 16.01 9.25 9.34
CA MET A 14 16.41 8.59 8.10
C MET A 14 17.86 8.08 8.15
N ILE A 15 18.79 8.91 8.62
CA ILE A 15 20.22 8.56 8.62
C ILE A 15 20.63 7.60 9.76
N THR A 16 19.80 7.45 10.79
CA THR A 16 20.06 6.57 11.94
C THR A 16 19.34 5.21 11.86
N HIS A 17 18.54 4.98 10.84
CA HIS A 17 17.82 3.73 10.60
C HIS A 17 18.37 3.02 9.35
N PRO A 18 18.06 1.72 9.17
CA PRO A 18 18.49 0.97 7.99
C PRO A 18 18.08 1.66 6.69
N SER A 19 18.92 1.53 5.67
CA SER A 19 18.63 2.13 4.37
C SER A 19 17.69 1.24 3.53
N TYR A 20 17.02 1.85 2.55
CA TYR A 20 16.25 1.13 1.56
C TYR A 20 17.09 0.13 0.75
N LYS A 21 18.32 0.48 0.42
CA LYS A 21 19.27 -0.44 -0.25
C LYS A 21 19.59 -1.67 0.60
N GLU A 22 19.74 -1.48 1.91
CA GLU A 22 19.96 -2.58 2.84
C GLU A 22 18.73 -3.50 2.91
N LEU A 23 17.52 -2.95 2.94
CA LEU A 23 16.28 -3.72 2.86
C LEU A 23 16.26 -4.60 1.60
N LEU A 24 16.52 -4.01 0.43
CA LEU A 24 16.54 -4.74 -0.82
C LEU A 24 17.57 -5.89 -0.79
N SER A 25 18.76 -5.66 -0.27
CA SER A 25 19.81 -6.69 -0.21
C SER A 25 19.43 -7.89 0.66
N LYS A 26 18.64 -7.65 1.73
CA LYS A 26 18.24 -8.69 2.69
C LYS A 26 16.93 -9.40 2.33
N ARG A 27 16.05 -8.76 1.61
CA ARG A 27 14.65 -9.19 1.43
C ARG A 27 14.27 -9.52 -0.01
N LYS A 28 15.14 -9.26 -0.98
CA LYS A 28 14.87 -9.49 -2.39
C LYS A 28 14.75 -10.99 -2.71
N GLY A 29 13.68 -11.37 -3.41
CA GLY A 29 13.50 -12.73 -3.91
C GLY A 29 13.05 -13.76 -2.86
N ILE A 30 12.54 -13.34 -1.68
CA ILE A 30 12.06 -14.25 -0.63
C ILE A 30 10.79 -14.99 -1.06
N SER A 31 9.89 -14.33 -1.79
CA SER A 31 8.68 -14.95 -2.34
C SER A 31 8.40 -14.47 -3.77
N ASP A 32 7.64 -15.26 -4.52
CA ASP A 32 7.24 -14.90 -5.89
C ASP A 32 5.97 -14.06 -5.91
N THR A 33 5.15 -14.09 -4.85
CA THR A 33 3.83 -13.45 -4.83
C THR A 33 3.71 -12.41 -3.73
N ALA A 34 3.29 -11.21 -4.12
CA ALA A 34 2.93 -10.12 -3.24
C ALA A 34 1.41 -9.92 -3.22
N ILE A 35 0.83 -9.72 -2.04
CA ILE A 35 -0.54 -9.27 -1.86
C ILE A 35 -0.50 -7.84 -1.36
N ILE A 36 -1.10 -6.92 -2.11
CA ILE A 36 -1.24 -5.50 -1.74
C ILE A 36 -2.64 -5.28 -1.21
N VAL A 37 -2.72 -4.93 0.06
CA VAL A 37 -3.97 -4.72 0.79
C VAL A 37 -4.26 -3.23 0.88
N SER A 38 -5.24 -2.78 0.12
CA SER A 38 -5.76 -1.41 0.17
C SER A 38 -7.04 -1.34 1.00
N THR A 39 -7.57 -0.15 1.22
CA THR A 39 -8.64 0.11 2.20
C THR A 39 -9.96 0.47 1.53
N GLY A 40 -10.25 -0.13 0.38
CA GLY A 40 -11.54 0.00 -0.28
C GLY A 40 -12.64 -0.82 0.41
N PRO A 41 -13.92 -0.53 0.12
CA PRO A 41 -15.06 -1.19 0.76
C PRO A 41 -15.07 -2.71 0.63
N SER A 42 -14.50 -3.24 -0.46
CA SER A 42 -14.44 -4.69 -0.72
C SER A 42 -13.48 -5.46 0.21
N LEU A 43 -12.62 -4.76 0.97
CA LEU A 43 -11.64 -5.42 1.84
C LEU A 43 -12.29 -6.36 2.86
N THR A 44 -13.38 -5.93 3.49
CA THR A 44 -14.04 -6.70 4.56
C THR A 44 -14.35 -8.14 4.16
N LYS A 45 -14.89 -8.34 2.96
CA LYS A 45 -15.23 -9.69 2.47
C LYS A 45 -14.01 -10.58 2.18
N GLN A 46 -12.83 -9.98 2.01
CA GLN A 46 -11.61 -10.68 1.64
C GLN A 46 -10.73 -11.06 2.84
N LEU A 47 -10.95 -10.44 4.01
CA LEU A 47 -10.16 -10.66 5.22
C LEU A 47 -10.12 -12.11 5.69
N PRO A 48 -11.23 -12.90 5.71
CA PRO A 48 -11.16 -14.28 6.14
C PRO A 48 -10.24 -15.15 5.27
N LEU A 49 -10.28 -14.93 3.96
CA LEU A 49 -9.45 -15.64 3.00
C LEU A 49 -7.98 -15.19 3.11
N LEU A 50 -7.74 -13.89 3.26
CA LEU A 50 -6.41 -13.35 3.49
C LEU A 50 -5.78 -13.96 4.75
N LYS A 51 -6.56 -14.05 5.85
CA LYS A 51 -6.09 -14.66 7.10
C LYS A 51 -5.66 -16.12 6.90
N LYS A 52 -6.44 -16.88 6.15
CA LYS A 52 -6.16 -18.30 5.86
C LYS A 52 -4.85 -18.50 5.08
N TYR A 53 -4.53 -17.58 4.16
CA TYR A 53 -3.39 -17.71 3.25
C TYR A 53 -2.22 -16.76 3.56
N ALA A 54 -2.26 -16.02 4.67
CA ALA A 54 -1.30 -14.98 4.99
C ALA A 54 0.15 -15.49 5.03
N SER A 55 0.41 -16.73 5.45
CA SER A 55 1.75 -17.31 5.51
C SER A 55 2.36 -17.66 4.15
N LYS A 56 1.59 -17.58 3.06
CA LYS A 56 1.99 -18.06 1.73
C LYS A 56 2.32 -16.94 0.73
N ALA A 57 2.32 -15.70 1.16
CA ALA A 57 2.66 -14.54 0.34
C ALA A 57 3.34 -13.46 1.17
N THR A 58 4.07 -12.56 0.51
CA THR A 58 4.50 -11.31 1.14
C THR A 58 3.33 -10.33 1.12
N ILE A 59 2.93 -9.85 2.28
CA ILE A 59 1.79 -8.93 2.44
C ILE A 59 2.30 -7.51 2.62
N PHE A 60 1.88 -6.63 1.71
CA PHE A 60 2.05 -5.19 1.78
C PHE A 60 0.70 -4.57 2.10
N CYS A 61 0.61 -3.68 3.07
CA CYS A 61 -0.63 -2.98 3.32
C CYS A 61 -0.45 -1.46 3.34
N ALA A 62 -1.53 -0.76 3.04
CA ALA A 62 -1.61 0.68 3.24
C ALA A 62 -1.59 1.02 4.74
N ASP A 63 -1.15 2.23 5.07
CA ASP A 63 -1.23 2.81 6.40
C ASP A 63 -2.61 2.66 7.04
N SER A 64 -3.66 2.98 6.29
CA SER A 64 -5.05 2.88 6.73
C SER A 64 -5.57 1.43 6.86
N SER A 65 -4.98 0.47 6.16
CA SER A 65 -5.32 -0.95 6.30
C SER A 65 -4.66 -1.59 7.52
N TYR A 66 -3.55 -1.06 7.98
CA TYR A 66 -2.77 -1.64 9.07
C TYR A 66 -3.57 -1.84 10.36
N PRO A 67 -4.33 -0.84 10.88
CA PRO A 67 -5.16 -1.07 12.07
C PRO A 67 -6.26 -2.12 11.86
N ILE A 68 -6.82 -2.21 10.65
CA ILE A 68 -7.83 -3.21 10.29
C ILE A 68 -7.21 -4.61 10.32
N LEU A 69 -6.05 -4.79 9.70
CA LEU A 69 -5.34 -6.08 9.70
C LEU A 69 -4.95 -6.50 11.12
N ALA A 70 -4.48 -5.57 11.95
CA ALA A 70 -4.17 -5.83 13.36
C ALA A 70 -5.39 -6.32 14.13
N LYS A 71 -6.55 -5.68 13.96
CA LYS A 71 -7.82 -6.08 14.57
C LYS A 71 -8.22 -7.52 14.21
N HIS A 72 -7.92 -7.95 12.98
CA HIS A 72 -8.24 -9.29 12.48
C HIS A 72 -7.11 -10.32 12.69
N GLY A 73 -5.99 -9.91 13.30
CA GLY A 73 -4.83 -10.79 13.53
C GLY A 73 -4.15 -11.25 12.24
N ILE A 74 -4.15 -10.39 11.21
CA ILE A 74 -3.48 -10.63 9.93
C ILE A 74 -2.22 -9.78 9.89
N LYS A 75 -1.05 -10.39 10.09
CA LYS A 75 0.21 -9.68 10.14
C LYS A 75 0.72 -9.37 8.73
N PRO A 76 0.87 -8.08 8.34
CA PRO A 76 1.58 -7.72 7.13
C PRO A 76 3.09 -7.87 7.31
N ASP A 77 3.82 -8.05 6.20
CA ASP A 77 5.28 -7.96 6.18
C ASP A 77 5.74 -6.51 6.10
N TYR A 78 5.02 -5.70 5.32
CA TYR A 78 5.32 -4.29 5.09
C TYR A 78 4.08 -3.43 5.23
N VAL A 79 4.24 -2.30 5.92
CA VAL A 79 3.25 -1.22 5.99
C VAL A 79 3.81 -0.01 5.26
N CYS A 80 3.10 0.48 4.25
CA CYS A 80 3.53 1.61 3.42
C CYS A 80 2.81 2.89 3.82
N MET A 81 3.55 4.00 3.91
CA MET A 81 3.04 5.33 4.26
C MET A 81 3.70 6.40 3.39
N LEU A 82 2.91 7.22 2.72
CA LEU A 82 3.44 8.33 1.92
C LEU A 82 2.78 9.69 2.20
N GLU A 83 1.71 9.72 2.98
CA GLU A 83 0.95 10.93 3.22
C GLU A 83 1.65 11.90 4.19
N ARG A 84 1.38 13.20 4.00
CA ARG A 84 2.02 14.29 4.75
C ARG A 84 1.14 14.94 5.80
N THR A 85 -0.10 14.47 5.93
CA THR A 85 -1.09 15.05 6.83
C THR A 85 -1.02 14.44 8.22
N GLU A 86 -1.35 15.23 9.23
CA GLU A 86 -1.37 14.74 10.61
C GLU A 86 -2.44 13.65 10.83
N ILE A 87 -3.58 13.81 10.18
CA ILE A 87 -4.69 12.85 10.31
C ILE A 87 -4.29 11.43 9.88
N THR A 88 -3.42 11.29 8.88
CA THR A 88 -2.95 9.98 8.43
C THR A 88 -1.87 9.41 9.36
N ALA A 89 -1.13 10.24 10.09
CA ALA A 89 -0.22 9.76 11.12
C ALA A 89 -0.96 9.01 12.24
N GLU A 90 -2.21 9.35 12.51
CA GLU A 90 -3.03 8.73 13.54
C GLU A 90 -3.31 7.23 13.31
N PHE A 91 -3.14 6.71 12.09
CA PHE A 91 -3.17 5.27 11.83
C PHE A 91 -2.09 4.49 12.61
N PHE A 92 -1.04 5.18 13.07
CA PHE A 92 0.05 4.61 13.86
C PHE A 92 0.03 5.00 15.34
N ASN A 93 -0.95 5.80 15.77
CA ASN A 93 -1.14 6.17 17.17
C ASN A 93 -1.81 5.02 17.95
N ASN A 94 -1.16 3.89 17.98
CA ASN A 94 -1.59 2.67 18.64
C ASN A 94 -0.36 1.84 19.05
N ASP A 95 -0.58 0.77 19.79
CA ASP A 95 0.45 -0.18 20.19
C ASP A 95 -0.13 -1.60 20.15
N PHE A 96 0.36 -2.41 19.21
CA PHE A 96 -0.08 -3.78 19.04
C PHE A 96 0.94 -4.82 19.52
N TRP A 97 1.97 -4.40 20.24
CA TRP A 97 2.97 -5.24 20.92
C TRP A 97 3.58 -6.33 20.01
N GLU A 98 3.42 -7.60 20.38
CA GLU A 98 3.96 -8.74 19.64
C GLU A 98 3.47 -8.82 18.19
N PHE A 99 2.31 -8.26 17.88
CA PHE A 99 1.82 -8.18 16.50
C PHE A 99 2.74 -7.35 15.62
N ASP A 100 3.34 -6.29 16.14
CA ASP A 100 4.22 -5.38 15.38
C ASP A 100 5.63 -5.96 15.13
N LYS A 101 5.96 -7.03 15.81
CA LYS A 101 7.26 -7.69 15.65
C LYS A 101 7.43 -8.22 14.23
N ASP A 102 8.60 -7.98 13.65
CA ASP A 102 8.98 -8.36 12.28
C ASP A 102 8.25 -7.62 11.15
N ILE A 103 7.32 -6.73 11.45
CA ILE A 103 6.74 -5.81 10.46
C ILE A 103 7.75 -4.70 10.17
N VAL A 104 7.96 -4.39 8.89
CA VAL A 104 8.77 -3.25 8.47
C VAL A 104 7.87 -2.15 7.91
N PHE A 105 7.93 -0.98 8.54
CA PHE A 105 7.20 0.20 8.09
C PHE A 105 8.05 0.97 7.08
N ILE A 106 7.57 1.09 5.86
CA ILE A 106 8.24 1.83 4.78
C ILE A 106 7.57 3.19 4.64
N VAL A 107 8.29 4.22 4.99
CA VAL A 107 7.75 5.55 5.18
C VAL A 107 8.43 6.54 4.24
N LYS A 108 7.64 7.35 3.54
CA LYS A 108 8.19 8.43 2.72
C LYS A 108 8.87 9.48 3.61
N SER A 109 10.05 9.92 3.23
CA SER A 109 10.86 10.86 4.03
C SER A 109 10.20 12.22 4.32
N VAL A 110 9.12 12.56 3.60
CA VAL A 110 8.34 13.79 3.78
C VAL A 110 7.00 13.58 4.50
N THR A 111 6.79 12.46 5.16
CA THR A 111 5.57 12.22 5.96
C THR A 111 5.51 13.14 7.17
N HIS A 112 4.32 13.25 7.77
CA HIS A 112 4.15 14.07 8.97
C HIS A 112 5.05 13.58 10.11
N PRO A 113 5.70 14.46 10.87
CA PRO A 113 6.61 14.09 11.96
C PRO A 113 5.98 13.18 13.03
N HIS A 114 4.68 13.31 13.28
CA HIS A 114 3.98 12.42 14.22
C HIS A 114 4.01 10.96 13.79
N THR A 115 4.05 10.67 12.48
CA THR A 115 4.26 9.30 11.98
C THR A 115 5.52 8.68 12.58
N ILE A 116 6.64 9.39 12.47
CA ILE A 116 7.92 8.91 12.99
C ILE A 116 7.89 8.79 14.51
N LYS A 117 7.29 9.78 15.19
CA LYS A 117 7.15 9.78 16.64
C LYS A 117 6.37 8.55 17.15
N TYR A 118 5.27 8.18 16.50
CA TYR A 118 4.47 7.00 16.89
C TYR A 118 5.23 5.70 16.61
N LEU A 119 5.94 5.60 15.49
CA LEU A 119 6.75 4.42 15.19
C LEU A 119 7.88 4.24 16.21
N GLN A 120 8.59 5.31 16.57
CA GLN A 120 9.66 5.28 17.57
C GLN A 120 9.14 4.96 18.97
N LYS A 121 8.02 5.55 19.37
CA LYS A 121 7.40 5.34 20.69
C LYS A 121 7.11 3.85 20.96
N ASN A 122 6.75 3.10 19.93
CA ASN A 122 6.34 1.71 20.03
C ASN A 122 7.41 0.73 19.54
N ASN A 123 8.66 1.18 19.38
CA ASN A 123 9.80 0.39 18.93
C ASN A 123 9.55 -0.38 17.63
N ARG A 124 8.78 0.19 16.71
CA ARG A 124 8.51 -0.40 15.41
C ARG A 124 9.71 -0.27 14.48
N ALA A 125 10.00 -1.32 13.73
CA ALA A 125 11.05 -1.27 12.72
C ALA A 125 10.57 -0.45 11.51
N PHE A 126 11.25 0.62 11.15
CA PHE A 126 10.89 1.46 10.02
C PHE A 126 12.09 1.94 9.21
N ILE A 127 11.83 2.25 7.96
CA ILE A 127 12.80 2.78 7.00
C ILE A 127 12.19 4.01 6.34
N LEU A 128 12.95 5.11 6.30
CA LEU A 128 12.58 6.30 5.57
C LEU A 128 13.16 6.26 4.15
N VAL A 129 12.30 6.41 3.15
CA VAL A 129 12.68 6.37 1.74
C VAL A 129 12.32 7.67 1.06
N SER A 130 13.21 8.16 0.20
CA SER A 130 13.02 9.36 -0.58
C SER A 130 12.65 9.07 -2.03
N THR A 131 11.89 9.98 -2.64
CA THR A 131 11.74 10.03 -4.09
C THR A 131 12.93 10.72 -4.73
N TYR A 132 13.11 10.50 -6.01
CA TYR A 132 14.18 11.16 -6.80
C TYR A 132 13.81 12.63 -7.03
N ALA A 133 14.15 13.49 -6.08
CA ALA A 133 13.92 14.94 -6.15
C ALA A 133 15.24 15.72 -6.13
N SER A 134 15.35 16.77 -6.93
CA SER A 134 16.60 17.49 -7.16
C SER A 134 17.29 17.95 -5.87
N PHE A 135 16.54 18.46 -4.89
CA PHE A 135 17.13 18.91 -3.62
C PHE A 135 17.66 17.76 -2.77
N ILE A 136 17.02 16.56 -2.83
CA ILE A 136 17.46 15.37 -2.10
C ILE A 136 18.73 14.80 -2.75
N GLN A 137 18.81 14.82 -4.07
CA GLN A 137 20.02 14.43 -4.80
C GLN A 137 21.22 15.33 -4.46
N TYR A 138 20.97 16.65 -4.32
CA TYR A 138 21.98 17.58 -3.90
C TYR A 138 22.61 17.25 -2.55
N LEU A 139 21.84 16.66 -1.64
CA LEU A 139 22.32 16.20 -0.33
C LEU A 139 23.16 14.91 -0.40
N LYS A 140 23.26 14.27 -1.57
CA LYS A 140 24.05 13.05 -1.80
C LYS A 140 23.67 11.89 -0.86
N LEU A 141 22.38 11.70 -0.65
CA LEU A 141 21.84 10.62 0.20
C LEU A 141 21.71 9.28 -0.54
N ASP A 142 22.54 9.04 -1.56
CA ASP A 142 22.49 7.85 -2.42
C ASP A 142 22.64 6.53 -1.66
N TYR A 143 23.32 6.55 -0.53
CA TYR A 143 23.44 5.38 0.36
C TYR A 143 22.08 4.86 0.81
N PHE A 144 21.12 5.75 1.09
CA PHE A 144 19.80 5.39 1.58
C PHE A 144 18.87 4.89 0.47
N GLY A 145 19.18 5.16 -0.80
CA GLY A 145 18.41 4.76 -1.95
C GLY A 145 17.21 5.65 -2.20
N TYR A 146 16.70 5.53 -3.41
CA TYR A 146 15.51 6.25 -3.90
C TYR A 146 14.62 5.30 -4.67
N PHE A 147 13.32 5.52 -4.65
CA PHE A 147 12.41 4.91 -5.63
C PHE A 147 11.20 5.80 -5.90
N ASN A 148 10.60 5.63 -7.06
CA ASN A 148 9.36 6.30 -7.38
C ASN A 148 8.22 5.65 -6.61
N MET A 149 7.50 6.44 -5.82
CA MET A 149 6.42 5.93 -4.96
C MET A 149 5.03 6.10 -5.61
N GLY A 150 4.98 6.67 -6.83
CA GLY A 150 3.71 6.93 -7.49
C GLY A 150 2.84 7.96 -6.76
N PHE A 151 1.54 7.86 -6.97
CA PHE A 151 0.54 8.83 -6.52
C PHE A 151 -0.28 8.39 -5.31
N SER A 152 -0.22 7.11 -4.95
CA SER A 152 -0.95 6.57 -3.80
C SER A 152 -0.11 5.52 -3.09
N VAL A 153 -0.55 5.14 -1.88
CA VAL A 153 0.11 4.07 -1.09
C VAL A 153 0.12 2.74 -1.85
N ALA A 154 -0.92 2.45 -2.63
CA ALA A 154 -0.97 1.25 -3.47
C ALA A 154 0.12 1.25 -4.56
N HIS A 155 0.39 2.41 -5.19
CA HIS A 155 1.53 2.54 -6.11
C HIS A 155 2.85 2.30 -5.41
N MET A 156 3.04 2.90 -4.24
CA MET A 156 4.25 2.70 -3.43
C MET A 156 4.48 1.22 -3.12
N ALA A 157 3.45 0.53 -2.65
CA ALA A 157 3.51 -0.90 -2.37
C ALA A 157 3.80 -1.74 -3.63
N CYS A 158 3.21 -1.38 -4.76
CA CYS A 158 3.45 -2.02 -6.05
C CYS A 158 4.93 -1.88 -6.47
N TYR A 159 5.48 -0.68 -6.43
CA TYR A 159 6.90 -0.45 -6.78
C TYR A 159 7.84 -1.16 -5.79
N LEU A 160 7.54 -1.14 -4.50
CA LEU A 160 8.33 -1.87 -3.51
C LEU A 160 8.32 -3.38 -3.81
N SER A 161 7.16 -3.94 -4.12
CA SER A 161 7.04 -5.37 -4.46
C SER A 161 7.83 -5.74 -5.71
N LEU A 162 7.88 -4.87 -6.72
CA LEU A 162 8.72 -5.05 -7.92
C LEU A 162 10.21 -5.03 -7.58
N HIS A 163 10.65 -4.08 -6.77
CA HIS A 163 12.04 -3.98 -6.35
C HIS A 163 12.48 -5.17 -5.50
N LEU A 164 11.54 -5.83 -4.81
CA LEU A 164 11.76 -7.08 -4.07
C LEU A 164 11.62 -8.34 -4.95
N ASN A 165 11.49 -8.17 -6.28
CA ASN A 165 11.44 -9.24 -7.29
C ASN A 165 10.20 -10.15 -7.24
N HIS A 166 9.05 -9.64 -6.82
CA HIS A 166 7.82 -10.41 -6.93
C HIS A 166 7.37 -10.53 -8.39
N LYS A 167 6.98 -11.71 -8.80
CA LYS A 167 6.51 -12.05 -10.16
C LYS A 167 5.00 -11.98 -10.30
N ASN A 168 4.29 -12.14 -9.17
CA ASN A 168 2.85 -12.00 -9.11
C ASN A 168 2.51 -10.92 -8.09
N ILE A 169 1.76 -9.91 -8.51
CA ILE A 169 1.25 -8.84 -7.67
C ILE A 169 -0.26 -8.92 -7.66
N ILE A 170 -0.85 -9.11 -6.47
CA ILE A 170 -2.29 -9.27 -6.27
C ILE A 170 -2.80 -8.05 -5.50
N PHE A 171 -3.74 -7.30 -6.08
CA PHE A 171 -4.47 -6.25 -5.39
C PHE A 171 -5.76 -6.79 -4.79
N ILE A 172 -6.02 -6.47 -3.53
CA ILE A 172 -7.30 -6.65 -2.84
C ILE A 172 -7.69 -5.34 -2.13
N GLY A 173 -8.99 -5.12 -1.97
CA GLY A 173 -9.49 -3.86 -1.41
C GLY A 173 -9.14 -2.62 -2.23
N GLN A 174 -8.78 -2.77 -3.50
CA GLN A 174 -8.39 -1.67 -4.40
C GLN A 174 -9.58 -1.20 -5.21
N ASP A 175 -10.65 -0.79 -4.54
CA ASP A 175 -11.91 -0.44 -5.17
C ASP A 175 -11.82 0.82 -6.04
N LEU A 176 -11.16 1.87 -5.56
CA LEU A 176 -11.11 3.19 -6.20
C LEU A 176 -12.51 3.69 -6.61
N ALA A 177 -13.50 3.32 -5.83
CA ALA A 177 -14.91 3.60 -6.04
C ALA A 177 -15.69 3.48 -4.73
N TYR A 178 -16.84 4.11 -4.68
CA TYR A 178 -17.79 3.97 -3.57
C TYR A 178 -18.55 2.64 -3.66
N ALA A 179 -18.88 2.08 -2.51
CA ALA A 179 -19.83 0.98 -2.43
C ALA A 179 -21.27 1.46 -2.76
N GLU A 180 -22.18 0.52 -2.99
CA GLU A 180 -23.60 0.84 -3.27
C GLU A 180 -24.26 1.67 -2.15
N ASN A 181 -23.87 1.41 -0.89
CA ASN A 181 -24.34 2.17 0.28
C ASN A 181 -23.67 3.55 0.43
N GLY A 182 -22.77 3.94 -0.48
CA GLY A 182 -22.04 5.21 -0.47
C GLY A 182 -20.77 5.22 0.37
N ASN A 183 -20.36 4.10 0.97
CA ASN A 183 -19.14 4.01 1.73
C ASN A 183 -17.91 4.08 0.80
N SER A 184 -16.89 4.83 1.22
CA SER A 184 -15.60 4.93 0.54
C SER A 184 -14.58 3.92 1.08
N HIS A 185 -14.82 3.40 2.28
CA HIS A 185 -13.95 2.49 3.02
C HIS A 185 -14.77 1.41 3.75
N PRO A 186 -14.13 0.37 4.30
CA PRO A 186 -14.78 -0.59 5.17
C PRO A 186 -15.39 0.08 6.43
N ASP A 187 -16.37 -0.56 7.05
CA ASP A 187 -17.06 -0.01 8.24
C ASP A 187 -16.12 0.22 9.43
N ASP A 188 -15.06 -0.54 9.56
CA ASP A 188 -14.05 -0.41 10.62
C ASP A 188 -12.85 0.50 10.23
N TYR A 189 -12.99 1.29 9.18
CA TYR A 189 -12.02 2.32 8.84
C TYR A 189 -11.96 3.40 9.91
N GLN A 190 -10.74 3.71 10.40
CA GLN A 190 -10.52 4.55 11.57
C GLN A 190 -11.12 5.96 11.45
N ASN A 191 -11.05 6.58 10.27
CA ASN A 191 -11.52 7.95 10.09
C ASN A 191 -13.02 8.07 9.82
N SER A 192 -13.64 7.13 9.20
CA SER A 192 -15.08 6.98 8.90
C SER A 192 -15.26 6.25 7.57
N ALA A 193 -16.19 5.32 7.52
CA ALA A 193 -16.45 4.55 6.31
C ALA A 193 -16.87 5.39 5.10
N ASN A 194 -17.42 6.57 5.32
CA ASN A 194 -17.87 7.49 4.26
C ASN A 194 -17.06 8.80 4.19
N TYR A 195 -15.83 8.80 4.71
CA TYR A 195 -14.98 9.99 4.83
C TYR A 195 -14.88 10.80 3.53
N GLU A 196 -14.56 10.17 2.43
CA GLU A 196 -14.36 10.84 1.14
C GLU A 196 -15.66 11.11 0.38
N SER A 197 -16.75 10.41 0.69
CA SER A 197 -18.06 10.63 0.08
C SER A 197 -18.61 12.04 0.31
N GLN A 198 -18.15 12.72 1.36
CA GLN A 198 -18.57 14.07 1.72
C GLN A 198 -17.65 15.15 1.16
N MET A 199 -16.49 14.77 0.63
CA MET A 199 -15.44 15.72 0.22
C MET A 199 -15.41 15.99 -1.28
N TYR A 200 -15.88 15.06 -2.11
CA TYR A 200 -15.70 15.10 -3.56
C TYR A 200 -16.99 14.90 -4.32
N GLU A 201 -17.06 15.54 -5.50
CA GLU A 201 -18.10 15.28 -6.48
C GLU A 201 -17.97 13.87 -7.05
N HIS A 202 -19.10 13.16 -7.14
CA HIS A 202 -19.14 11.81 -7.67
C HIS A 202 -19.21 11.81 -9.20
N ILE A 203 -18.37 10.99 -9.82
CA ILE A 203 -18.35 10.71 -11.25
C ILE A 203 -18.50 9.21 -11.48
N LEU A 204 -18.79 8.79 -12.70
CA LEU A 204 -18.95 7.38 -13.06
C LEU A 204 -17.70 6.85 -13.75
N THR A 205 -17.38 5.59 -13.49
CA THR A 205 -16.33 4.85 -14.16
C THR A 205 -16.74 3.39 -14.34
N GLU A 206 -16.11 2.69 -15.29
CA GLU A 206 -16.36 1.28 -15.57
C GLU A 206 -16.16 0.41 -14.30
N ALA A 207 -17.12 -0.45 -14.02
CA ALA A 207 -17.09 -1.34 -12.87
C ALA A 207 -16.15 -2.55 -13.10
N TYR A 208 -15.64 -3.12 -12.01
CA TYR A 208 -14.96 -4.42 -12.00
C TYR A 208 -15.75 -5.46 -12.80
N GLY A 209 -15.05 -6.28 -13.60
CA GLY A 209 -15.69 -7.24 -14.50
C GLY A 209 -16.16 -6.66 -15.83
N GLY A 210 -16.07 -5.34 -16.03
CA GLY A 210 -16.42 -4.67 -17.29
C GLY A 210 -17.91 -4.60 -17.58
N LYS A 211 -18.76 -4.73 -16.56
CA LYS A 211 -20.22 -4.63 -16.71
C LYS A 211 -20.78 -3.55 -15.79
N GLY A 212 -21.39 -2.51 -16.38
CA GLY A 212 -21.95 -1.38 -15.64
C GLY A 212 -20.90 -0.37 -15.19
N GLU A 213 -21.33 0.52 -14.34
CA GLU A 213 -20.55 1.65 -13.84
C GLU A 213 -20.67 1.74 -12.31
N VAL A 214 -19.64 2.31 -11.69
CA VAL A 214 -19.57 2.61 -10.26
C VAL A 214 -19.23 4.07 -10.04
N LYS A 215 -19.64 4.61 -8.90
CA LYS A 215 -19.32 5.97 -8.49
C LYS A 215 -17.89 6.05 -7.98
N THR A 216 -17.16 7.05 -8.45
CA THR A 216 -15.80 7.38 -8.01
C THR A 216 -15.67 8.90 -7.86
N HIS A 217 -14.46 9.42 -7.69
CA HIS A 217 -14.16 10.85 -7.74
C HIS A 217 -12.82 11.10 -8.46
N HIS A 218 -12.56 12.36 -8.80
CA HIS A 218 -11.41 12.73 -9.63
C HIS A 218 -10.06 12.24 -9.10
N VAL A 219 -9.84 12.26 -7.77
CA VAL A 219 -8.58 11.83 -7.18
C VAL A 219 -8.37 10.33 -7.38
N TRP A 220 -9.38 9.52 -7.11
CA TRP A 220 -9.31 8.07 -7.34
C TRP A 220 -9.22 7.72 -8.82
N LEU A 221 -9.90 8.48 -9.68
CA LEU A 221 -9.77 8.29 -11.13
C LEU A 221 -8.34 8.57 -11.60
N MET A 222 -7.70 9.60 -11.07
CA MET A 222 -6.29 9.89 -11.34
C MET A 222 -5.39 8.74 -10.85
N PHE A 223 -5.61 8.23 -9.64
CA PHE A 223 -4.86 7.07 -9.12
C PHE A 223 -5.04 5.85 -10.02
N LYS A 224 -6.29 5.55 -10.42
CA LYS A 224 -6.63 4.46 -11.33
C LYS A 224 -5.88 4.57 -12.65
N GLN A 225 -5.94 5.73 -13.33
CA GLN A 225 -5.29 5.95 -14.62
C GLN A 225 -3.76 5.80 -14.54
N ASN A 226 -3.15 6.31 -13.49
CA ASN A 226 -1.70 6.15 -13.29
C ASN A 226 -1.33 4.69 -13.01
N LEU A 227 -2.12 3.98 -12.21
CA LEU A 227 -1.91 2.56 -11.94
C LEU A 227 -2.05 1.71 -13.22
N GLU A 228 -3.03 2.01 -14.07
CA GLU A 228 -3.21 1.34 -15.37
C GLU A 228 -1.99 1.52 -16.28
N GLN A 229 -1.43 2.73 -16.36
CA GLN A 229 -0.21 3.01 -17.12
C GLN A 229 1.00 2.25 -16.56
N ASP A 230 1.11 2.18 -15.26
CA ASP A 230 2.20 1.44 -14.61
C ASP A 230 2.07 -0.07 -14.83
N ILE A 231 0.86 -0.62 -14.73
CA ILE A 231 0.59 -2.05 -15.01
C ILE A 231 0.94 -2.40 -16.46
N GLU A 232 0.57 -1.56 -17.42
CA GLU A 232 0.94 -1.76 -18.82
C GLU A 232 2.47 -1.84 -19.00
N LYS A 233 3.21 -0.92 -18.39
CA LYS A 233 4.68 -0.91 -18.44
C LYS A 233 5.27 -2.15 -17.74
N ILE A 234 4.77 -2.49 -16.56
CA ILE A 234 5.23 -3.65 -15.78
C ILE A 234 5.11 -4.92 -16.63
N GLN A 235 3.93 -5.20 -17.18
CA GLN A 235 3.67 -6.41 -17.93
C GLN A 235 4.35 -6.44 -19.31
N LYS A 236 4.70 -5.26 -19.85
CA LYS A 236 5.42 -5.16 -21.13
C LYS A 236 6.93 -5.38 -20.98
N TYR A 237 7.52 -4.88 -19.89
CA TYR A 237 8.97 -4.82 -19.74
C TYR A 237 9.53 -5.73 -18.65
N LEU A 238 8.68 -6.27 -17.77
CA LEU A 238 9.08 -7.14 -16.68
C LEU A 238 8.34 -8.49 -16.80
N ASP A 239 8.96 -9.54 -16.28
CA ASP A 239 8.32 -10.86 -16.12
C ASP A 239 7.47 -10.85 -14.84
N THR A 240 6.49 -9.94 -14.79
CA THR A 240 5.60 -9.76 -13.63
C THR A 240 4.17 -9.64 -14.10
N LYS A 241 3.27 -10.40 -13.49
CA LYS A 241 1.83 -10.34 -13.72
C LYS A 241 1.14 -9.60 -12.59
N VAL A 242 0.19 -8.74 -12.96
CA VAL A 242 -0.60 -7.94 -12.01
C VAL A 242 -2.05 -8.39 -12.05
N TYR A 243 -2.56 -8.80 -10.89
CA TYR A 243 -3.93 -9.29 -10.72
C TYR A 243 -4.74 -8.30 -9.90
N ASN A 244 -5.96 -8.04 -10.33
CA ASN A 244 -6.96 -7.34 -9.52
C ASN A 244 -7.96 -8.37 -8.98
N CYS A 245 -7.81 -8.72 -7.71
CA CYS A 245 -8.68 -9.66 -7.00
C CYS A 245 -9.60 -8.96 -6.01
N THR A 246 -9.88 -7.68 -6.23
CA THR A 246 -10.77 -6.88 -5.37
C THR A 246 -12.21 -7.38 -5.42
N GLU A 247 -12.65 -7.91 -6.56
CA GLU A 247 -14.01 -8.42 -6.77
C GLU A 247 -15.09 -7.36 -6.49
N GLY A 248 -14.79 -6.11 -6.82
CA GLY A 248 -15.66 -4.95 -6.67
C GLY A 248 -14.94 -3.66 -7.04
N GLY A 249 -15.66 -2.54 -6.95
CA GLY A 249 -15.14 -1.23 -7.27
C GLY A 249 -14.95 -0.96 -8.76
N ALA A 250 -14.02 -0.08 -9.09
CA ALA A 250 -13.69 0.29 -10.45
C ALA A 250 -12.83 -0.76 -11.14
N ARG A 251 -13.02 -0.93 -12.44
CA ARG A 251 -12.14 -1.73 -13.28
C ARG A 251 -10.78 -1.05 -13.42
N ILE A 252 -9.71 -1.79 -13.19
CA ILE A 252 -8.34 -1.33 -13.42
C ILE A 252 -7.85 -2.01 -14.71
N LYS A 253 -7.79 -1.25 -15.80
CA LYS A 253 -7.40 -1.77 -17.11
C LYS A 253 -5.98 -2.29 -17.11
N GLY A 254 -5.75 -3.41 -17.80
CA GLY A 254 -4.45 -4.06 -17.86
C GLY A 254 -4.22 -5.06 -16.73
N ALA A 255 -4.85 -4.92 -15.57
CA ALA A 255 -4.79 -5.93 -14.52
C ALA A 255 -5.65 -7.17 -14.90
N ILE A 256 -5.16 -8.34 -14.53
CA ILE A 256 -5.88 -9.61 -14.73
C ILE A 256 -6.92 -9.76 -13.61
N GLU A 257 -8.20 -9.67 -13.95
CA GLU A 257 -9.28 -9.86 -12.99
C GLU A 257 -9.50 -11.34 -12.69
N LYS A 258 -9.39 -11.72 -11.44
CA LYS A 258 -9.64 -13.08 -10.92
C LYS A 258 -10.28 -13.01 -9.54
N PRO A 259 -11.10 -14.01 -9.16
CA PRO A 259 -11.51 -14.17 -7.77
C PRO A 259 -10.28 -14.30 -6.86
N PHE A 260 -10.34 -13.73 -5.66
CA PHE A 260 -9.21 -13.83 -4.71
C PHE A 260 -8.93 -15.29 -4.32
N LEU A 261 -9.97 -16.11 -4.17
CA LEU A 261 -9.80 -17.55 -3.92
C LEU A 261 -8.98 -18.22 -5.02
N TRP A 262 -9.25 -17.91 -6.30
CA TRP A 262 -8.47 -18.44 -7.40
C TRP A 262 -6.98 -18.08 -7.28
N ALA A 263 -6.67 -16.83 -6.95
CA ALA A 263 -5.30 -16.38 -6.77
C ALA A 263 -4.61 -17.11 -5.61
N CYS A 264 -5.31 -17.29 -4.48
CA CYS A 264 -4.81 -18.06 -3.35
C CYS A 264 -4.50 -19.52 -3.69
N GLU A 265 -5.33 -20.15 -4.49
CA GLU A 265 -5.18 -21.57 -4.87
C GLU A 265 -4.14 -21.81 -5.97
N ASN A 266 -3.90 -20.81 -6.84
CA ASN A 266 -3.05 -20.98 -8.01
C ASN A 266 -1.70 -20.24 -7.94
N LEU A 267 -1.58 -19.21 -7.10
CA LEU A 267 -0.38 -18.37 -7.02
C LEU A 267 0.35 -18.48 -5.67
N LEU A 268 -0.25 -19.10 -4.66
CA LEU A 268 0.29 -19.25 -3.31
C LEU A 268 0.46 -20.74 -3.01
N ASP A 269 1.63 -21.29 -3.22
CA ASP A 269 1.90 -22.72 -3.10
C ASP A 269 2.86 -23.10 -1.97
N LYS A 270 3.53 -22.13 -1.34
CA LYS A 270 4.53 -22.36 -0.30
C LYS A 270 4.24 -21.57 0.96
N ASP A 271 4.43 -22.20 2.11
CA ASP A 271 4.58 -21.46 3.36
C ASP A 271 5.96 -20.79 3.41
N LEU A 272 5.97 -19.52 3.80
CA LEU A 272 7.17 -18.68 3.87
C LEU A 272 7.75 -18.61 5.30
N ASN A 273 7.06 -19.23 6.27
CA ASN A 273 7.44 -19.23 7.69
C ASN A 273 8.11 -20.56 8.07
#